data_77f10208146b583f44bd62d93f2b4653
#
_entry.id   77f10208146b583f44bd62d93f2b4653
#
_cell.length_a   1.000
_cell.length_b   1.000
_cell.length_c   1.000
_cell.angle_alpha   90.00
_cell.angle_beta   90.00
_cell.angle_gamma   90.00
#
_symmetry.space_group_name_H-M   'P 1'
#
loop_
_entity.id
_entity.type
_entity.pdbx_description
1 polymer ?
#
loop_
_entity_poly.entity_id
_entity_poly.type
_entity_poly.pdbx_seq_one_letter_code
_entity_poly.pdbx_strand_id
1 'polypeptide(L)'
;MKKERNIALAVCAVLAALILLLTSQSSPLYPINLWGDANCLFTVGRVMKDGGVLYRDIYEQKGPLLYLIHALAACLSDTSFGGVYIMEALAMTVALYAAYRLMRLRAGMGFSLGAAAFFGAAFASCTAFIRGDSAEEFCLPLLMAALAIAYAEYGRRAKPMRTKRLLVCGALAGCVAAIKYTLLGAMIGLCAVEGVLALKEGGLLRALKSAGVFLGGMAVPILPWIVYFAANGALSDAYAAYIYNNIFLYSGAAATWGQKLYDGACALRDNALWVVPAALGMAALAFDRGETRVVRLCVWAMAIGQFAAIFFAGMVWP
;
A
#
# COMPACT_ATOMS: atom_id res chain seq x y z
N MET A 1 -19.84 20.97 1.91
CA MET A 1 -18.75 20.22 1.22
C MET A 1 -17.36 20.48 1.79
N LYS A 2 -16.79 21.71 1.79
CA LYS A 2 -15.42 21.98 2.31
C LYS A 2 -15.32 21.75 3.84
N LYS A 3 -16.31 22.22 4.61
CA LYS A 3 -16.39 22.03 6.07
C LYS A 3 -16.47 20.54 6.45
N GLU A 4 -17.37 19.78 5.78
CA GLU A 4 -17.51 18.33 5.99
C GLU A 4 -16.19 17.57 5.72
N ARG A 5 -15.52 17.90 4.62
CA ARG A 5 -14.23 17.31 4.28
C ARG A 5 -13.17 17.54 5.35
N ASN A 6 -13.08 18.74 5.86
CA ASN A 6 -12.09 19.10 6.90
C ASN A 6 -12.42 18.41 8.23
N ILE A 7 -13.70 18.31 8.60
CA ILE A 7 -14.12 17.57 9.79
C ILE A 7 -13.77 16.09 9.65
N ALA A 8 -14.10 15.48 8.52
CA ALA A 8 -13.80 14.07 8.29
C ALA A 8 -12.29 13.78 8.34
N LEU A 9 -11.48 14.65 7.74
CA LEU A 9 -10.02 14.51 7.79
C LEU A 9 -9.49 14.63 9.24
N ALA A 10 -9.97 15.60 10.00
CA ALA A 10 -9.58 15.77 11.40
C ALA A 10 -9.99 14.56 12.26
N VAL A 11 -11.22 14.03 12.06
CA VAL A 11 -11.67 12.83 12.77
C VAL A 11 -10.83 11.62 12.40
N CYS A 12 -10.52 11.42 11.10
CA CYS A 12 -9.63 10.34 10.68
C CYS A 12 -8.22 10.47 11.28
N ALA A 13 -7.69 11.68 11.41
CA ALA A 13 -6.38 11.90 12.04
C ALA A 13 -6.39 11.55 13.53
N VAL A 14 -7.43 11.96 14.26
CA VAL A 14 -7.59 11.59 15.67
C VAL A 14 -7.76 10.08 15.85
N LEU A 15 -8.60 9.45 15.02
CA LEU A 15 -8.79 7.99 15.04
C LEU A 15 -7.48 7.25 14.72
N ALA A 16 -6.73 7.68 13.72
CA ALA A 16 -5.44 7.09 13.36
C ALA A 16 -4.47 7.16 14.55
N ALA A 17 -4.32 8.35 15.13
CA ALA A 17 -3.45 8.52 16.28
C ALA A 17 -3.88 7.65 17.48
N LEU A 18 -5.17 7.57 17.79
CA LEU A 18 -5.66 6.76 18.92
C LEU A 18 -5.50 5.25 18.68
N ILE A 19 -5.80 4.77 17.46
CA ILE A 19 -5.62 3.36 17.11
C ILE A 19 -4.13 2.99 17.26
N LEU A 20 -3.24 3.75 16.61
CA LEU A 20 -1.81 3.49 16.65
C LEU A 20 -1.20 3.69 18.03
N LEU A 21 -1.73 4.62 18.84
CA LEU A 21 -1.29 4.79 20.21
C LEU A 21 -1.41 3.49 21.02
N LEU A 22 -2.47 2.71 20.75
CA LEU A 22 -2.76 1.46 21.46
C LEU A 22 -2.14 0.22 20.81
N THR A 23 -1.82 0.26 19.52
CA THR A 23 -1.45 -0.93 18.75
C THR A 23 -0.02 -0.92 18.24
N SER A 24 0.55 0.24 17.88
CA SER A 24 1.92 0.32 17.37
C SER A 24 2.96 0.37 18.49
N GLN A 25 4.01 -0.44 18.37
CA GLN A 25 5.17 -0.39 19.28
C GLN A 25 6.05 0.86 19.08
N SER A 26 5.82 1.64 18.03
CA SER A 26 6.45 2.95 17.85
C SER A 26 5.77 4.06 18.70
N SER A 27 4.61 3.76 19.28
CA SER A 27 3.84 4.75 20.05
C SER A 27 4.51 5.09 21.38
N PRO A 28 4.23 6.28 21.94
CA PRO A 28 4.76 6.70 23.25
C PRO A 28 4.40 5.80 24.44
N LEU A 29 3.43 4.89 24.28
CA LEU A 29 3.07 3.92 25.33
C LEU A 29 4.09 2.77 25.44
N TYR A 30 4.92 2.56 24.43
CA TYR A 30 5.94 1.53 24.42
C TYR A 30 7.33 2.16 24.58
N PRO A 31 8.01 1.93 25.71
CA PRO A 31 9.33 2.50 25.94
C PRO A 31 10.41 1.93 25.02
N ILE A 32 10.18 0.73 24.49
CA ILE A 32 11.11 0.01 23.61
C ILE A 32 10.30 -0.64 22.49
N ASN A 33 10.73 -0.48 21.26
CA ASN A 33 10.21 -1.27 20.14
C ASN A 33 10.98 -2.59 20.05
N LEU A 34 10.30 -3.70 20.31
CA LEU A 34 10.90 -5.04 20.33
C LEU A 34 10.93 -5.71 18.94
N TRP A 35 10.36 -5.06 17.93
CA TRP A 35 10.30 -5.65 16.60
C TRP A 35 11.58 -5.37 15.80
N GLY A 36 12.25 -6.46 15.36
CA GLY A 36 13.52 -6.39 14.64
C GLY A 36 13.43 -5.59 13.34
N ASP A 37 12.37 -5.77 12.55
CA ASP A 37 12.21 -5.04 11.28
C ASP A 37 12.10 -3.53 11.51
N ALA A 38 11.30 -3.08 12.47
CA ALA A 38 11.18 -1.66 12.81
C ALA A 38 12.53 -1.06 13.22
N ASN A 39 13.31 -1.79 14.03
CA ASN A 39 14.66 -1.36 14.43
C ASN A 39 15.61 -1.27 13.23
N CYS A 40 15.54 -2.23 12.29
CA CYS A 40 16.32 -2.19 11.05
C CYS A 40 15.92 -0.98 10.19
N LEU A 41 14.62 -0.79 9.95
CA LEU A 41 14.11 0.31 9.14
C LEU A 41 14.52 1.68 9.70
N PHE A 42 14.36 1.85 11.02
CA PHE A 42 14.74 3.09 11.69
C PHE A 42 16.24 3.33 11.69
N THR A 43 17.05 2.27 11.87
CA THR A 43 18.53 2.36 11.78
C THR A 43 18.97 2.83 10.39
N VAL A 44 18.41 2.26 9.32
CA VAL A 44 18.70 2.71 7.95
C VAL A 44 18.28 4.16 7.74
N GLY A 45 17.09 4.54 8.24
CA GLY A 45 16.62 5.93 8.19
C GLY A 45 17.58 6.91 8.88
N ARG A 46 18.12 6.55 10.05
CA ARG A 46 19.13 7.36 10.77
C ARG A 46 20.42 7.50 9.97
N VAL A 47 20.93 6.41 9.40
CA VAL A 47 22.15 6.45 8.55
C VAL A 47 21.91 7.37 7.34
N MET A 48 20.75 7.28 6.68
CA MET A 48 20.41 8.19 5.58
C MET A 48 20.30 9.65 6.03
N LYS A 49 19.69 9.92 7.19
CA LYS A 49 19.63 11.27 7.79
C LYS A 49 21.03 11.84 7.98
N ASP A 50 21.97 11.03 8.40
CA ASP A 50 23.35 11.41 8.69
C ASP A 50 24.25 11.44 7.43
N GLY A 51 23.66 11.28 6.23
CA GLY A 51 24.33 11.42 4.94
C GLY A 51 24.85 10.11 4.35
N GLY A 52 24.60 8.97 4.98
CA GLY A 52 24.93 7.65 4.41
C GLY A 52 24.09 7.34 3.16
N VAL A 53 24.70 6.69 2.19
CA VAL A 53 24.05 6.30 0.93
C VAL A 53 23.45 4.92 1.08
N LEU A 54 22.14 4.86 0.93
CA LEU A 54 21.36 3.62 1.00
C LEU A 54 21.92 2.56 0.04
N TYR A 55 21.94 1.31 0.49
CA TYR A 55 22.45 0.09 -0.16
C TYR A 55 23.96 0.03 -0.33
N ARG A 56 24.67 1.16 -0.43
CA ARG A 56 26.14 1.22 -0.50
C ARG A 56 26.76 1.21 0.90
N ASP A 57 26.31 2.12 1.76
CA ASP A 57 26.91 2.33 3.09
C ASP A 57 26.16 1.56 4.18
N ILE A 58 24.91 1.20 3.92
CA ILE A 58 24.07 0.35 4.76
C ILE A 58 23.19 -0.54 3.89
N TYR A 59 23.22 -1.86 4.15
CA TYR A 59 22.44 -2.84 3.41
C TYR A 59 21.09 -3.09 4.07
N GLU A 60 20.05 -3.06 3.27
CA GLU A 60 18.72 -3.58 3.58
C GLU A 60 17.93 -3.83 2.27
N GLN A 61 16.82 -4.59 2.32
CA GLN A 61 16.18 -5.18 1.13
C GLN A 61 14.83 -4.56 0.75
N LYS A 62 14.31 -3.58 1.50
CA LYS A 62 13.07 -2.87 1.15
C LYS A 62 13.36 -1.71 0.18
N GLY A 63 12.31 -1.07 -0.31
CA GLY A 63 12.44 0.03 -1.25
C GLY A 63 12.88 1.37 -0.62
N PRO A 64 13.51 2.24 -1.40
CA PRO A 64 14.16 3.45 -0.89
C PRO A 64 13.19 4.48 -0.31
N LEU A 65 11.93 4.51 -0.75
CA LEU A 65 10.93 5.43 -0.22
C LEU A 65 10.59 5.10 1.24
N LEU A 66 10.60 3.82 1.62
CA LEU A 66 10.39 3.42 3.01
C LEU A 66 11.47 4.02 3.93
N TYR A 67 12.72 3.93 3.52
CA TYR A 67 13.84 4.48 4.31
C TYR A 67 13.86 6.00 4.33
N LEU A 68 13.41 6.67 3.27
CA LEU A 68 13.22 8.11 3.32
C LEU A 68 12.17 8.51 4.37
N ILE A 69 11.08 7.75 4.48
CA ILE A 69 10.06 7.98 5.53
C ILE A 69 10.72 7.87 6.92
N HIS A 70 11.56 6.85 7.14
CA HIS A 70 12.28 6.67 8.39
C HIS A 70 13.38 7.71 8.61
N ALA A 71 14.03 8.21 7.56
CA ALA A 71 14.98 9.33 7.66
C ALA A 71 14.25 10.61 8.10
N LEU A 72 13.07 10.89 7.54
CA LEU A 72 12.23 12.00 7.98
C LEU A 72 11.74 11.81 9.43
N ALA A 73 11.40 10.59 9.82
CA ALA A 73 11.07 10.24 11.20
C ALA A 73 12.25 10.51 12.14
N ALA A 74 13.47 10.14 11.75
CA ALA A 74 14.68 10.39 12.51
C ALA A 74 15.03 11.88 12.63
N CYS A 75 14.61 12.72 11.66
CA CYS A 75 14.70 14.17 11.80
C CYS A 75 13.75 14.73 12.88
N LEU A 76 12.64 14.06 13.17
CA LEU A 76 11.69 14.46 14.24
C LEU A 76 12.13 13.94 15.61
N SER A 77 12.62 12.72 15.68
CA SER A 77 13.18 12.11 16.88
C SER A 77 14.21 11.06 16.50
N ASP A 78 15.44 11.26 16.96
CA ASP A 78 16.59 10.40 16.67
C ASP A 78 16.78 9.32 17.73
N THR A 79 16.29 9.57 18.95
CA THR A 79 16.48 8.75 20.14
C THR A 79 15.28 7.88 20.50
N SER A 80 14.16 8.09 19.83
CA SER A 80 12.91 7.34 20.08
C SER A 80 12.12 7.11 18.80
N PHE A 81 11.23 6.13 18.82
CA PHE A 81 10.30 5.85 17.72
C PHE A 81 9.17 6.88 17.57
N GLY A 82 9.15 7.97 18.35
CA GLY A 82 8.11 9.00 18.27
C GLY A 82 7.97 9.64 16.90
N GLY A 83 9.08 9.81 16.16
CA GLY A 83 9.05 10.26 14.77
C GLY A 83 8.41 9.23 13.83
N VAL A 84 8.69 7.95 14.01
CA VAL A 84 8.07 6.84 13.26
C VAL A 84 6.56 6.80 13.53
N TYR A 85 6.14 6.88 14.80
CA TYR A 85 4.73 6.96 15.17
C TYR A 85 3.97 8.10 14.45
N ILE A 86 4.60 9.27 14.30
CA ILE A 86 4.00 10.37 13.54
C ILE A 86 3.83 10.00 12.07
N MET A 87 4.82 9.36 11.45
CA MET A 87 4.71 8.91 10.05
C MET A 87 3.64 7.84 9.86
N GLU A 88 3.55 6.86 10.77
CA GLU A 88 2.47 5.86 10.80
C GLU A 88 1.10 6.55 10.94
N ALA A 89 0.96 7.51 11.86
CA ALA A 89 -0.30 8.25 12.06
C ALA A 89 -0.72 9.03 10.81
N LEU A 90 0.22 9.62 10.08
CA LEU A 90 -0.05 10.27 8.80
C LEU A 90 -0.49 9.26 7.74
N ALA A 91 0.19 8.13 7.60
CA ALA A 91 -0.15 7.06 6.68
C ALA A 91 -1.55 6.50 6.96
N MET A 92 -1.82 6.15 8.21
CA MET A 92 -3.12 5.65 8.66
C MET A 92 -4.24 6.68 8.45
N THR A 93 -3.98 7.97 8.69
CA THR A 93 -4.93 9.05 8.42
C THR A 93 -5.37 9.06 6.96
N VAL A 94 -4.42 8.92 6.03
CA VAL A 94 -4.73 8.85 4.59
C VAL A 94 -5.53 7.60 4.25
N ALA A 95 -5.19 6.45 4.83
CA ALA A 95 -5.92 5.20 4.63
C ALA A 95 -7.36 5.28 5.14
N LEU A 96 -7.56 5.78 6.37
CA LEU A 96 -8.89 5.98 6.96
C LEU A 96 -9.72 6.99 6.17
N TYR A 97 -9.09 8.07 5.72
CA TYR A 97 -9.79 9.06 4.90
C TYR A 97 -10.18 8.49 3.53
N ALA A 98 -9.35 7.64 2.92
CA ALA A 98 -9.70 6.94 1.68
C ALA A 98 -10.88 5.96 1.90
N ALA A 99 -10.87 5.20 3.00
CA ALA A 99 -11.98 4.34 3.39
C ALA A 99 -13.28 5.15 3.63
N TYR A 100 -13.18 6.25 4.39
CA TYR A 100 -14.29 7.20 4.55
C TYR A 100 -14.83 7.67 3.19
N ARG A 101 -13.97 8.08 2.26
CA ARG A 101 -14.36 8.56 0.94
C ARG A 101 -15.07 7.50 0.10
N LEU A 102 -14.65 6.24 0.20
CA LEU A 102 -15.31 5.10 -0.45
C LEU A 102 -16.74 4.91 0.11
N MET A 103 -16.86 4.83 1.42
CA MET A 103 -18.16 4.64 2.07
C MET A 103 -19.10 5.85 1.85
N ARG A 104 -18.53 7.06 1.75
CA ARG A 104 -19.28 8.30 1.52
C ARG A 104 -19.96 8.36 0.16
N LEU A 105 -19.59 7.48 -0.77
CA LEU A 105 -20.30 7.31 -2.04
C LEU A 105 -21.67 6.64 -1.87
N ARG A 106 -21.88 5.93 -0.74
CA ARG A 106 -23.07 5.10 -0.48
C ARG A 106 -23.81 5.46 0.80
N ALA A 107 -23.17 6.07 1.77
CA ALA A 107 -23.72 6.26 3.11
C ALA A 107 -23.54 7.69 3.64
N GLY A 108 -24.26 8.03 4.69
CA GLY A 108 -24.13 9.28 5.42
C GLY A 108 -22.78 9.40 6.13
N MET A 109 -22.43 10.62 6.56
CA MET A 109 -21.11 10.95 7.16
C MET A 109 -20.81 10.09 8.40
N GLY A 110 -21.75 9.95 9.33
CA GLY A 110 -21.55 9.20 10.59
C GLY A 110 -21.24 7.74 10.33
N PHE A 111 -22.02 7.08 9.47
CA PHE A 111 -21.78 5.68 9.10
C PHE A 111 -20.44 5.52 8.38
N SER A 112 -20.08 6.45 7.49
CA SER A 112 -18.81 6.40 6.75
C SER A 112 -17.59 6.57 7.66
N LEU A 113 -17.70 7.40 8.71
CA LEU A 113 -16.65 7.53 9.72
C LEU A 113 -16.56 6.28 10.60
N GLY A 114 -17.72 5.69 11.00
CA GLY A 114 -17.75 4.42 11.73
C GLY A 114 -17.10 3.28 10.94
N ALA A 115 -17.40 3.17 9.64
CA ALA A 115 -16.79 2.19 8.76
C ALA A 115 -15.28 2.40 8.60
N ALA A 116 -14.81 3.66 8.52
CA ALA A 116 -13.39 3.96 8.47
C ALA A 116 -12.69 3.59 9.80
N ALA A 117 -13.32 3.88 10.95
CA ALA A 117 -12.80 3.48 12.26
C ALA A 117 -12.72 1.95 12.38
N PHE A 118 -13.76 1.24 11.97
CA PHE A 118 -13.77 -0.23 11.95
C PHE A 118 -12.65 -0.79 11.06
N PHE A 119 -12.48 -0.23 9.85
CA PHE A 119 -11.39 -0.61 8.95
C PHE A 119 -10.01 -0.42 9.60
N GLY A 120 -9.76 0.72 10.26
CA GLY A 120 -8.50 0.98 10.95
C GLY A 120 -8.26 0.01 12.12
N ALA A 121 -9.28 -0.24 12.93
CA ALA A 121 -9.19 -1.21 14.03
C ALA A 121 -8.94 -2.65 13.50
N ALA A 122 -9.62 -3.03 12.42
CA ALA A 122 -9.43 -4.32 11.76
C ALA A 122 -8.00 -4.47 11.23
N PHE A 123 -7.49 -3.46 10.51
CA PHE A 123 -6.13 -3.46 10.00
C PHE A 123 -5.11 -3.56 11.13
N ALA A 124 -5.23 -2.72 12.16
CA ALA A 124 -4.32 -2.70 13.30
C ALA A 124 -4.34 -3.99 14.14
N SER A 125 -5.37 -4.82 14.00
CA SER A 125 -5.52 -6.09 14.72
C SER A 125 -5.13 -7.30 13.88
N CYS A 126 -4.78 -7.13 12.59
CA CYS A 126 -4.36 -8.24 11.75
C CYS A 126 -2.89 -8.64 12.05
N THR A 127 -2.55 -9.91 11.78
CA THR A 127 -1.21 -10.43 12.06
C THR A 127 -0.10 -9.71 11.31
N ALA A 128 -0.40 -9.20 10.11
CA ALA A 128 0.56 -8.47 9.29
C ALA A 128 0.94 -7.09 9.86
N PHE A 129 0.12 -6.54 10.77
CA PHE A 129 0.35 -5.23 11.38
C PHE A 129 0.76 -5.31 12.86
N ILE A 130 0.50 -6.36 13.54
CA ILE A 130 0.44 -6.57 15.01
C ILE A 130 1.42 -5.75 15.90
N ARG A 131 2.46 -5.14 15.33
CA ARG A 131 3.48 -4.34 16.02
C ARG A 131 3.66 -2.93 15.45
N GLY A 132 3.00 -2.61 14.34
CA GLY A 132 3.18 -1.38 13.59
C GLY A 132 4.47 -1.37 12.76
N ASP A 133 4.72 -0.24 12.11
CA ASP A 133 5.95 0.08 11.36
C ASP A 133 6.31 -0.98 10.30
N SER A 134 5.35 -1.39 9.50
CA SER A 134 5.55 -2.32 8.40
C SER A 134 5.53 -1.63 7.04
N ALA A 135 6.22 -2.21 6.05
CA ALA A 135 6.15 -1.74 4.67
C ALA A 135 4.73 -1.77 4.11
N GLU A 136 3.93 -2.75 4.55
CA GLU A 136 2.51 -2.91 4.22
C GLU A 136 1.68 -1.72 4.70
N GLU A 137 1.96 -1.23 5.88
CA GLU A 137 1.28 -0.07 6.47
C GLU A 137 1.48 1.18 5.62
N PHE A 138 2.70 1.46 5.17
CA PHE A 138 2.99 2.61 4.33
C PHE A 138 2.51 2.44 2.88
N CYS A 139 2.31 1.21 2.41
CA CYS A 139 1.68 0.94 1.11
C CYS A 139 0.15 1.05 1.15
N LEU A 140 -0.48 0.73 2.29
CA LEU A 140 -1.95 0.69 2.43
C LEU A 140 -2.64 2.01 2.01
N PRO A 141 -2.21 3.21 2.46
CA PRO A 141 -2.84 4.46 2.04
C PRO A 141 -2.77 4.70 0.52
N LEU A 142 -1.70 4.25 -0.13
CA LEU A 142 -1.51 4.38 -1.58
C LEU A 142 -2.46 3.47 -2.35
N LEU A 143 -2.60 2.21 -1.90
CA LEU A 143 -3.53 1.24 -2.47
C LEU A 143 -4.98 1.67 -2.26
N MET A 144 -5.33 2.13 -1.06
CA MET A 144 -6.66 2.63 -0.74
C MET A 144 -7.02 3.90 -1.52
N ALA A 145 -6.07 4.81 -1.74
CA ALA A 145 -6.27 5.99 -2.57
C ALA A 145 -6.51 5.61 -4.04
N ALA A 146 -5.74 4.66 -4.59
CA ALA A 146 -5.95 4.16 -5.95
C ALA A 146 -7.31 3.49 -6.09
N LEU A 147 -7.72 2.65 -5.14
CA LEU A 147 -9.04 2.03 -5.10
C LEU A 147 -10.16 3.09 -5.06
N ALA A 148 -10.03 4.12 -4.21
CA ALA A 148 -11.01 5.19 -4.11
C ALA A 148 -11.14 5.99 -5.42
N ILE A 149 -10.02 6.24 -6.10
CA ILE A 149 -10.01 6.89 -7.42
C ILE A 149 -10.70 6.02 -8.46
N ALA A 150 -10.34 4.73 -8.53
CA ALA A 150 -10.90 3.77 -9.47
C ALA A 150 -12.42 3.60 -9.27
N TYR A 151 -12.83 3.41 -8.03
CA TYR A 151 -14.23 3.25 -7.67
C TYR A 151 -15.05 4.49 -8.07
N ALA A 152 -14.57 5.70 -7.76
CA ALA A 152 -15.26 6.94 -8.10
C ALA A 152 -15.31 7.20 -9.62
N GLU A 153 -14.28 6.82 -10.37
CA GLU A 153 -14.26 6.99 -11.85
C GLU A 153 -15.18 5.98 -12.52
N TYR A 154 -15.07 4.70 -12.21
CA TYR A 154 -15.83 3.63 -12.85
C TYR A 154 -17.29 3.58 -12.39
N GLY A 155 -17.58 4.05 -11.17
CA GLY A 155 -18.96 4.18 -10.68
C GLY A 155 -19.75 5.28 -11.41
N ARG A 156 -19.07 6.33 -11.87
CA ARG A 156 -19.71 7.42 -12.64
C ARG A 156 -19.86 7.09 -14.12
N ARG A 157 -18.93 6.34 -14.67
CA ARG A 157 -18.87 6.00 -16.09
C ARG A 157 -18.10 4.71 -16.27
N ALA A 158 -18.70 3.74 -16.90
CA ALA A 158 -18.09 2.45 -17.23
C ALA A 158 -17.17 2.56 -18.46
N LYS A 159 -16.21 3.49 -18.42
CA LYS A 159 -15.26 3.83 -19.50
C LYS A 159 -13.85 3.90 -18.94
N PRO A 160 -12.79 3.86 -19.78
CA PRO A 160 -11.42 4.08 -19.35
C PRO A 160 -11.27 5.35 -18.51
N MET A 161 -10.35 5.32 -17.56
CA MET A 161 -10.07 6.47 -16.69
C MET A 161 -9.65 7.71 -17.49
N ARG A 162 -9.96 8.87 -16.93
CA ARG A 162 -9.38 10.11 -17.40
C ARG A 162 -7.88 10.12 -17.20
N THR A 163 -7.13 10.63 -18.19
CA THR A 163 -5.65 10.66 -18.20
C THR A 163 -5.04 11.13 -16.88
N LYS A 164 -5.56 12.22 -16.28
CA LYS A 164 -5.06 12.74 -15.01
C LYS A 164 -5.24 11.75 -13.84
N ARG A 165 -6.35 11.00 -13.81
CA ARG A 165 -6.61 10.01 -12.76
C ARG A 165 -5.73 8.79 -12.92
N LEU A 166 -5.56 8.34 -14.17
CA LEU A 166 -4.69 7.22 -14.49
C LEU A 166 -3.22 7.54 -14.20
N LEU A 167 -2.77 8.76 -14.50
CA LEU A 167 -1.44 9.25 -14.14
C LEU A 167 -1.21 9.23 -12.61
N VAL A 168 -2.20 9.67 -11.83
CA VAL A 168 -2.13 9.62 -10.36
C VAL A 168 -2.08 8.18 -9.85
N CYS A 169 -2.91 7.27 -10.41
CA CYS A 169 -2.82 5.84 -10.04
C CYS A 169 -1.45 5.26 -10.38
N GLY A 170 -0.85 5.64 -11.51
CA GLY A 170 0.52 5.30 -11.86
C GLY A 170 1.53 5.82 -10.81
N ALA A 171 1.43 7.08 -10.40
CA ALA A 171 2.31 7.64 -9.38
C ALA A 171 2.16 6.92 -8.03
N LEU A 172 0.93 6.58 -7.62
CA LEU A 172 0.70 5.76 -6.43
C LEU A 172 1.35 4.37 -6.56
N ALA A 173 1.25 3.74 -7.74
CA ALA A 173 1.93 2.47 -8.01
C ALA A 173 3.45 2.59 -7.95
N GLY A 174 4.01 3.68 -8.45
CA GLY A 174 5.45 3.97 -8.35
C GLY A 174 5.92 4.15 -6.91
N CYS A 175 5.12 4.80 -6.05
CA CYS A 175 5.41 4.87 -4.62
C CYS A 175 5.36 3.48 -3.96
N VAL A 176 4.35 2.65 -4.27
CA VAL A 176 4.28 1.26 -3.79
C VAL A 176 5.51 0.47 -4.26
N ALA A 177 5.90 0.60 -5.53
CA ALA A 177 7.11 -0.02 -6.06
C ALA A 177 8.38 0.44 -5.33
N ALA A 178 8.45 1.70 -4.90
CA ALA A 178 9.58 2.26 -4.16
C ALA A 178 9.54 1.95 -2.65
N ILE A 179 8.49 1.29 -2.13
CA ILE A 179 8.38 0.79 -0.75
C ILE A 179 8.52 -0.73 -0.75
N LYS A 180 7.61 -1.44 -1.41
CA LYS A 180 7.57 -2.91 -1.47
C LYS A 180 6.88 -3.37 -2.77
N TYR A 181 7.65 -3.67 -3.81
CA TYR A 181 7.11 -3.98 -5.14
C TYR A 181 6.20 -5.22 -5.19
N THR A 182 6.33 -6.15 -4.23
CA THR A 182 5.44 -7.32 -4.14
C THR A 182 3.99 -6.95 -3.84
N LEU A 183 3.73 -5.72 -3.40
CA LEU A 183 2.38 -5.20 -3.18
C LEU A 183 1.76 -4.53 -4.43
N LEU A 184 2.41 -4.60 -5.60
CA LEU A 184 1.87 -4.08 -6.86
C LEU A 184 0.71 -4.91 -7.43
N GLY A 185 0.41 -6.09 -6.87
CA GLY A 185 -0.64 -6.96 -7.37
C GLY A 185 -2.00 -6.28 -7.56
N ALA A 186 -2.41 -5.45 -6.61
CA ALA A 186 -3.64 -4.67 -6.74
C ALA A 186 -3.59 -3.68 -7.92
N MET A 187 -2.44 -3.06 -8.15
CA MET A 187 -2.25 -2.12 -9.27
C MET A 187 -2.25 -2.84 -10.62
N ILE A 188 -1.72 -4.08 -10.67
CA ILE A 188 -1.79 -4.95 -11.86
C ILE A 188 -3.26 -5.27 -12.17
N GLY A 189 -4.06 -5.62 -11.15
CA GLY A 189 -5.50 -5.83 -11.30
C GLY A 189 -6.23 -4.60 -11.85
N LEU A 190 -5.90 -3.42 -11.35
CA LEU A 190 -6.42 -2.15 -11.86
C LEU A 190 -6.06 -1.94 -13.34
N CYS A 191 -4.78 -2.13 -13.69
CA CYS A 191 -4.29 -2.00 -15.06
C CYS A 191 -4.95 -2.99 -16.02
N ALA A 192 -5.23 -4.22 -15.59
CA ALA A 192 -5.92 -5.21 -16.40
C ALA A 192 -7.33 -4.72 -16.79
N VAL A 193 -8.09 -4.18 -15.82
CA VAL A 193 -9.42 -3.64 -16.11
C VAL A 193 -9.35 -2.41 -17.01
N GLU A 194 -8.45 -1.47 -16.73
CA GLU A 194 -8.23 -0.27 -17.57
C GLU A 194 -7.85 -0.67 -19.01
N GLY A 195 -6.93 -1.64 -19.15
CA GLY A 195 -6.50 -2.15 -20.46
C GLY A 195 -7.66 -2.75 -21.26
N VAL A 196 -8.49 -3.58 -20.63
CA VAL A 196 -9.68 -4.16 -21.28
C VAL A 196 -10.66 -3.08 -21.73
N LEU A 197 -10.90 -2.07 -20.88
CA LEU A 197 -11.79 -0.97 -21.23
C LEU A 197 -11.22 -0.13 -22.39
N ALA A 198 -9.93 0.17 -22.35
CA ALA A 198 -9.26 0.94 -23.39
C ALA A 198 -9.26 0.20 -24.73
N LEU A 199 -9.03 -1.12 -24.73
CA LEU A 199 -9.12 -1.98 -25.92
C LEU A 199 -10.52 -1.95 -26.53
N LYS A 200 -11.57 -2.06 -25.70
CA LYS A 200 -12.97 -2.03 -26.15
C LYS A 200 -13.39 -0.66 -26.71
N GLU A 201 -12.87 0.44 -26.18
CA GLU A 201 -13.29 1.78 -26.57
C GLU A 201 -12.53 2.30 -27.81
N GLY A 202 -11.24 1.95 -27.96
CA GLY A 202 -10.40 2.52 -29.03
C GLY A 202 -9.26 1.60 -29.51
N GLY A 203 -9.40 0.29 -29.29
CA GLY A 203 -8.45 -0.69 -29.78
C GLY A 203 -7.08 -0.63 -29.12
N LEU A 204 -6.11 -1.27 -29.77
CA LEU A 204 -4.75 -1.44 -29.23
C LEU A 204 -4.04 -0.10 -28.98
N LEU A 205 -4.20 0.86 -29.88
CA LEU A 205 -3.54 2.17 -29.74
C LEU A 205 -3.99 2.90 -28.45
N ARG A 206 -5.27 2.83 -28.12
CA ARG A 206 -5.80 3.41 -26.88
C ARG A 206 -5.28 2.67 -25.64
N ALA A 207 -5.21 1.35 -25.68
CA ALA A 207 -4.66 0.56 -24.60
C ALA A 207 -3.18 0.88 -24.36
N LEU A 208 -2.37 0.99 -25.41
CA LEU A 208 -0.97 1.38 -25.33
C LEU A 208 -0.81 2.81 -24.77
N LYS A 209 -1.69 3.75 -25.16
CA LYS A 209 -1.70 5.11 -24.60
C LYS A 209 -2.03 5.10 -23.11
N SER A 210 -3.03 4.33 -22.68
CA SER A 210 -3.36 4.16 -21.25
C SER A 210 -2.19 3.56 -20.47
N ALA A 211 -1.54 2.52 -21.00
CA ALA A 211 -0.36 1.94 -20.40
C ALA A 211 0.79 2.96 -20.30
N GLY A 212 1.07 3.71 -21.35
CA GLY A 212 2.08 4.77 -21.33
C GLY A 212 1.81 5.86 -20.30
N VAL A 213 0.54 6.28 -20.14
CA VAL A 213 0.15 7.25 -19.10
C VAL A 213 0.37 6.68 -17.70
N PHE A 214 -0.02 5.42 -17.47
CA PHE A 214 0.17 4.78 -16.17
C PHE A 214 1.66 4.62 -15.84
N LEU A 215 2.47 4.11 -16.77
CA LEU A 215 3.91 3.94 -16.60
C LEU A 215 4.63 5.29 -16.46
N GLY A 216 4.21 6.32 -17.20
CA GLY A 216 4.69 7.68 -17.01
C GLY A 216 4.40 8.22 -15.61
N GLY A 217 3.20 7.96 -15.09
CA GLY A 217 2.88 8.26 -13.69
C GLY A 217 3.78 7.50 -12.72
N MET A 218 3.99 6.21 -12.94
CA MET A 218 4.84 5.35 -12.11
C MET A 218 6.31 5.82 -12.10
N ALA A 219 6.79 6.33 -13.21
CA ALA A 219 8.15 6.86 -13.33
C ALA A 219 8.40 8.09 -12.43
N VAL A 220 7.38 8.92 -12.17
CA VAL A 220 7.53 10.16 -11.40
C VAL A 220 8.18 9.95 -10.03
N PRO A 221 7.71 9.05 -9.15
CA PRO A 221 8.36 8.81 -7.86
C PRO A 221 9.60 7.89 -7.96
N ILE A 222 9.82 7.18 -9.05
CA ILE A 222 10.96 6.26 -9.22
C ILE A 222 12.20 6.99 -9.76
N LEU A 223 12.03 7.89 -10.72
CA LEU A 223 13.14 8.60 -11.36
C LEU A 223 14.06 9.35 -10.37
N PRO A 224 13.56 10.05 -9.35
CA PRO A 224 14.42 10.68 -8.36
C PRO A 224 15.39 9.72 -7.67
N TRP A 225 14.97 8.46 -7.43
CA TRP A 225 15.82 7.43 -6.84
C TRP A 225 16.91 6.96 -7.79
N ILE A 226 16.57 6.79 -9.07
CA ILE A 226 17.57 6.44 -10.10
C ILE A 226 18.64 7.53 -10.17
N VAL A 227 18.21 8.81 -10.19
CA VAL A 227 19.14 9.95 -10.18
C VAL A 227 19.98 10.00 -8.91
N TYR A 228 19.37 9.78 -7.73
CA TYR A 228 20.07 9.74 -6.45
C TYR A 228 21.16 8.67 -6.43
N PHE A 229 20.84 7.43 -6.81
CA PHE A 229 21.81 6.34 -6.83
C PHE A 229 22.88 6.54 -7.90
N ALA A 230 22.55 7.08 -9.08
CA ALA A 230 23.51 7.40 -10.12
C ALA A 230 24.50 8.47 -9.64
N ALA A 231 24.02 9.54 -9.03
CA ALA A 231 24.85 10.63 -8.52
C ALA A 231 25.82 10.19 -7.39
N ASN A 232 25.44 9.14 -6.65
CA ASN A 232 26.27 8.59 -5.56
C ASN A 232 27.08 7.34 -5.96
N GLY A 233 27.07 6.92 -7.24
CA GLY A 233 27.77 5.72 -7.71
C GLY A 233 27.20 4.41 -7.14
N ALA A 234 25.95 4.40 -6.67
CA ALA A 234 25.31 3.29 -5.94
C ALA A 234 24.22 2.56 -6.75
N LEU A 235 24.19 2.72 -8.10
CA LEU A 235 23.18 2.04 -8.93
C LEU A 235 23.30 0.51 -8.90
N SER A 236 24.53 -0.01 -8.90
CA SER A 236 24.79 -1.45 -8.79
C SER A 236 24.35 -2.00 -7.44
N ASP A 237 24.60 -1.26 -6.36
CA ASP A 237 24.22 -1.64 -5.01
C ASP A 237 22.70 -1.65 -4.86
N ALA A 238 22.03 -0.62 -5.39
CA ALA A 238 20.56 -0.53 -5.39
C ALA A 238 19.92 -1.66 -6.20
N TYR A 239 20.47 -1.99 -7.38
CA TYR A 239 20.00 -3.12 -8.19
C TYR A 239 20.22 -4.44 -7.45
N ALA A 240 21.42 -4.66 -6.90
CA ALA A 240 21.75 -5.88 -6.18
C ALA A 240 20.85 -6.06 -4.94
N ALA A 241 20.76 -5.05 -4.09
CA ALA A 241 20.00 -5.15 -2.84
C ALA A 241 18.49 -5.23 -3.05
N TYR A 242 17.92 -4.34 -3.86
CA TYR A 242 16.46 -4.22 -3.96
C TYR A 242 15.85 -5.13 -5.03
N ILE A 243 16.57 -5.44 -6.11
CA ILE A 243 16.03 -6.23 -7.22
C ILE A 243 16.60 -7.65 -7.20
N TYR A 244 17.93 -7.78 -7.41
CA TYR A 244 18.56 -9.08 -7.63
C TYR A 244 18.41 -10.01 -6.42
N ASN A 245 18.76 -9.54 -5.23
CA ASN A 245 18.71 -10.37 -4.02
C ASN A 245 17.27 -10.79 -3.67
N ASN A 246 16.32 -9.88 -3.81
CA ASN A 246 14.91 -10.20 -3.54
C ASN A 246 14.32 -11.22 -4.53
N ILE A 247 14.75 -11.19 -5.79
CA ILE A 247 14.22 -12.11 -6.81
C ILE A 247 14.95 -13.45 -6.78
N PHE A 248 16.27 -13.45 -6.62
CA PHE A 248 17.08 -14.65 -6.85
C PHE A 248 17.68 -15.27 -5.58
N LEU A 249 17.89 -14.50 -4.51
CA LEU A 249 18.49 -15.01 -3.28
C LEU A 249 17.45 -15.25 -2.17
N TYR A 250 16.54 -14.30 -1.97
CA TYR A 250 15.55 -14.39 -0.88
C TYR A 250 14.24 -15.06 -1.28
N SER A 251 13.99 -15.29 -2.56
CA SER A 251 12.85 -16.08 -3.02
C SER A 251 12.93 -17.58 -2.65
N GLY A 252 13.98 -17.97 -1.93
CA GLY A 252 14.15 -19.22 -1.20
C GLY A 252 14.09 -20.49 -2.04
N ALA A 253 14.46 -21.63 -1.49
CA ALA A 253 14.13 -22.93 -2.04
C ALA A 253 12.61 -22.97 -2.24
N ALA A 254 12.18 -23.04 -3.50
CA ALA A 254 10.78 -22.91 -3.86
C ALA A 254 9.91 -23.83 -3.00
N ALA A 255 9.15 -23.25 -2.09
CA ALA A 255 8.20 -24.01 -1.29
C ALA A 255 7.32 -24.81 -2.24
N THR A 256 7.10 -26.09 -1.94
CA THR A 256 6.22 -26.92 -2.75
C THR A 256 4.82 -26.31 -2.81
N TRP A 257 4.06 -26.60 -3.85
CA TRP A 257 2.67 -26.16 -3.95
C TRP A 257 1.84 -26.56 -2.73
N GLY A 258 2.09 -27.76 -2.18
CA GLY A 258 1.45 -28.21 -0.95
C GLY A 258 1.77 -27.31 0.25
N GLN A 259 3.03 -26.91 0.41
CA GLN A 259 3.44 -25.99 1.48
C GLN A 259 2.81 -24.62 1.30
N LYS A 260 2.84 -24.04 0.10
CA LYS A 260 2.19 -22.74 -0.18
C LYS A 260 0.70 -22.74 0.13
N LEU A 261 0.00 -23.83 -0.24
CA LEU A 261 -1.43 -23.98 0.05
C LEU A 261 -1.69 -24.10 1.55
N TYR A 262 -0.86 -24.89 2.25
CA TYR A 262 -0.97 -25.05 3.71
C TYR A 262 -0.72 -23.72 4.43
N ASP A 263 0.38 -23.03 4.12
CA ASP A 263 0.72 -21.76 4.74
C ASP A 263 -0.35 -20.68 4.45
N GLY A 264 -0.85 -20.63 3.21
CA GLY A 264 -1.96 -19.76 2.85
C GLY A 264 -3.25 -20.08 3.61
N ALA A 265 -3.57 -21.35 3.80
CA ALA A 265 -4.73 -21.76 4.60
C ALA A 265 -4.56 -21.41 6.08
N CYS A 266 -3.36 -21.55 6.64
CA CYS A 266 -3.04 -21.12 8.00
C CYS A 266 -3.20 -19.59 8.14
N ALA A 267 -2.63 -18.80 7.23
CA ALA A 267 -2.77 -17.34 7.24
C ALA A 267 -4.23 -16.88 7.15
N LEU A 268 -5.04 -17.51 6.30
CA LEU A 268 -6.48 -17.23 6.21
C LEU A 268 -7.22 -17.61 7.51
N ARG A 269 -6.89 -18.74 8.12
CA ARG A 269 -7.45 -19.17 9.41
C ARG A 269 -7.10 -18.19 10.53
N ASP A 270 -5.83 -17.84 10.64
CA ASP A 270 -5.32 -16.99 11.72
C ASP A 270 -5.87 -15.56 11.65
N ASN A 271 -6.23 -15.11 10.44
CA ASN A 271 -6.91 -13.85 10.18
C ASN A 271 -8.42 -14.00 9.89
N ALA A 272 -9.05 -15.12 10.22
CA ALA A 272 -10.44 -15.41 9.85
C ALA A 272 -11.43 -14.34 10.32
N LEU A 273 -11.17 -13.71 11.47
CA LEU A 273 -12.00 -12.62 11.99
C LEU A 273 -12.16 -11.45 10.98
N TRP A 274 -11.16 -11.21 10.15
CA TRP A 274 -11.15 -10.14 9.16
C TRP A 274 -11.39 -10.64 7.74
N VAL A 275 -10.90 -11.86 7.44
CA VAL A 275 -11.05 -12.49 6.12
C VAL A 275 -12.52 -12.82 5.84
N VAL A 276 -13.26 -13.32 6.83
CA VAL A 276 -14.67 -13.70 6.64
C VAL A 276 -15.54 -12.48 6.30
N PRO A 277 -15.53 -11.36 7.06
CA PRO A 277 -16.27 -10.17 6.68
C PRO A 277 -15.84 -9.59 5.32
N ALA A 278 -14.54 -9.62 5.01
CA ALA A 278 -14.03 -9.18 3.71
C ALA A 278 -14.58 -10.04 2.57
N ALA A 279 -14.57 -11.37 2.71
CA ALA A 279 -15.12 -12.30 1.74
C ALA A 279 -16.65 -12.09 1.55
N LEU A 280 -17.39 -11.91 2.64
CA LEU A 280 -18.82 -11.59 2.58
C LEU A 280 -19.09 -10.24 1.88
N GLY A 281 -18.27 -9.22 2.17
CA GLY A 281 -18.34 -7.92 1.49
C GLY A 281 -18.05 -8.03 0.00
N MET A 282 -17.06 -8.80 -0.38
CA MET A 282 -16.72 -9.08 -1.79
C MET A 282 -17.84 -9.85 -2.48
N ALA A 283 -18.42 -10.86 -1.83
CA ALA A 283 -19.57 -11.60 -2.36
C ALA A 283 -20.79 -10.67 -2.52
N ALA A 284 -21.11 -9.86 -1.52
CA ALA A 284 -22.20 -8.89 -1.60
C ALA A 284 -21.99 -7.90 -2.77
N LEU A 285 -20.75 -7.41 -2.95
CA LEU A 285 -20.43 -6.53 -4.07
C LEU A 285 -20.62 -7.22 -5.43
N ALA A 286 -20.35 -8.53 -5.55
CA ALA A 286 -20.53 -9.27 -6.79
C ALA A 286 -22.00 -9.26 -7.26
N PHE A 287 -22.96 -9.29 -6.30
CA PHE A 287 -24.39 -9.30 -6.57
C PHE A 287 -25.04 -7.91 -6.47
N ASP A 288 -24.31 -6.87 -6.06
CA ASP A 288 -24.87 -5.52 -5.94
C ASP A 288 -25.21 -4.93 -7.31
N ARG A 289 -26.52 -4.84 -7.59
CA ARG A 289 -27.04 -4.25 -8.83
C ARG A 289 -26.95 -2.71 -8.86
N GLY A 290 -26.72 -2.07 -7.72
CA GLY A 290 -26.51 -0.62 -7.61
C GLY A 290 -25.14 -0.18 -8.11
N GLU A 291 -24.17 -1.11 -8.25
CA GLU A 291 -22.84 -0.83 -8.78
C GLU A 291 -22.67 -1.19 -10.24
N THR A 292 -21.84 -0.42 -10.94
CA THR A 292 -21.48 -0.75 -12.32
C THR A 292 -20.69 -2.07 -12.36
N ARG A 293 -20.84 -2.83 -13.47
CA ARG A 293 -20.05 -4.05 -13.68
C ARG A 293 -18.55 -3.76 -13.62
N VAL A 294 -18.13 -2.59 -14.09
CA VAL A 294 -16.73 -2.20 -14.12
C VAL A 294 -16.17 -1.99 -12.71
N VAL A 295 -16.93 -1.36 -11.79
CA VAL A 295 -16.53 -1.23 -10.38
C VAL A 295 -16.34 -2.60 -9.76
N ARG A 296 -17.32 -3.50 -9.91
CA ARG A 296 -17.26 -4.86 -9.37
C ARG A 296 -16.03 -5.62 -9.88
N LEU A 297 -15.82 -5.61 -11.21
CA LEU A 297 -14.65 -6.24 -11.82
C LEU A 297 -13.34 -5.62 -11.35
N CYS A 298 -13.27 -4.30 -11.19
CA CYS A 298 -12.05 -3.62 -10.74
C CYS A 298 -11.69 -4.01 -9.29
N VAL A 299 -12.65 -3.98 -8.37
CA VAL A 299 -12.41 -4.36 -6.97
C VAL A 299 -11.96 -5.82 -6.87
N TRP A 300 -12.63 -6.73 -7.59
CA TRP A 300 -12.23 -8.14 -7.65
C TRP A 300 -10.86 -8.33 -8.30
N ALA A 301 -10.57 -7.65 -9.41
CA ALA A 301 -9.28 -7.75 -10.07
C ALA A 301 -8.13 -7.23 -9.19
N MET A 302 -8.34 -6.13 -8.46
CA MET A 302 -7.36 -5.62 -7.51
C MET A 302 -7.13 -6.61 -6.36
N ALA A 303 -8.19 -7.18 -5.78
CA ALA A 303 -8.11 -8.16 -4.69
C ALA A 303 -7.40 -9.45 -5.15
N ILE A 304 -7.83 -10.01 -6.28
CA ILE A 304 -7.22 -11.24 -6.85
C ILE A 304 -5.77 -10.98 -7.23
N GLY A 305 -5.48 -9.85 -7.89
CA GLY A 305 -4.13 -9.48 -8.27
C GLY A 305 -3.20 -9.36 -7.08
N GLN A 306 -3.66 -8.73 -5.98
CA GLN A 306 -2.88 -8.62 -4.74
C GLN A 306 -2.65 -9.99 -4.09
N PHE A 307 -3.70 -10.79 -3.97
CA PHE A 307 -3.59 -12.15 -3.44
C PHE A 307 -2.63 -13.01 -4.27
N ALA A 308 -2.77 -12.97 -5.59
CA ALA A 308 -1.88 -13.72 -6.48
C ALA A 308 -0.42 -13.27 -6.36
N ALA A 309 -0.16 -11.96 -6.29
CA ALA A 309 1.20 -11.43 -6.14
C ALA A 309 1.85 -11.94 -4.84
N ILE A 310 1.13 -11.93 -3.71
CA ILE A 310 1.63 -12.45 -2.44
C ILE A 310 1.84 -13.97 -2.52
N PHE A 311 0.86 -14.71 -3.03
CA PHE A 311 0.89 -16.17 -3.10
C PHE A 311 2.03 -16.68 -4.01
N PHE A 312 2.25 -16.04 -5.17
CA PHE A 312 3.28 -16.46 -6.13
C PHE A 312 4.67 -15.89 -5.82
N ALA A 313 4.78 -14.85 -5.00
CA ALA A 313 6.08 -14.27 -4.64
C ALA A 313 7.00 -15.22 -3.85
N GLY A 314 6.52 -16.40 -3.49
CA GLY A 314 7.31 -17.39 -2.74
C GLY A 314 7.61 -17.00 -1.30
N MET A 315 7.04 -15.90 -0.82
CA MET A 315 7.21 -15.44 0.56
C MET A 315 6.58 -16.42 1.54
N VAL A 316 7.24 -16.61 2.65
CA VAL A 316 6.63 -17.19 3.83
C VAL A 316 5.49 -16.26 4.23
N TRP A 317 4.30 -16.78 4.38
CA TRP A 317 3.17 -16.02 4.89
C TRP A 317 3.50 -15.53 6.30
N PRO A 318 3.29 -14.25 6.62
CA PRO A 318 3.56 -13.75 7.97
C PRO A 318 2.66 -14.36 9.02
#